data_b64e4cbbe45ee8b0cda718ed51d49fe3
#
_entry.id   b64e4cbbe45ee8b0cda718ed51d49fe3
#
_cell.length_a   1.000
_cell.length_b   1.000
_cell.length_c   1.000
_cell.angle_alpha   90.00
_cell.angle_beta   90.00
_cell.angle_gamma   90.00
#
_symmetry.space_group_name_H-M   'P 1'
#
loop_
_entity.id
_entity.type
_entity.pdbx_description
1 polymer ?
#
loop_
_entity_poly.entity_id
_entity_poly.type
_entity_poly.pdbx_seq_one_letter_code
_entity_poly.pdbx_strand_id
1 'polypeptide(L)'
;MTNLVRCNHSPTTDKTSDSMKRHCVLELQVFSREVKILRPTHIVLYTGNSYDIVKPWGLEGFTEIRTETVPVGKRVMPWLEATAVVDGEAVHMLRVGHPEGKGKAAFVEMVTQWVRRTVP
;
A
#
# COMPACT_ATOMS: atom_id res chain seq x y z
N MET A 1 -1.06 11.79 -3.67
CA MET A 1 -1.68 10.49 -3.29
C MET A 1 -2.54 9.98 -4.43
N THR A 2 -2.41 8.71 -4.76
CA THR A 2 -3.23 8.07 -5.80
C THR A 2 -4.03 6.93 -5.23
N ASN A 3 -5.17 6.62 -5.84
CA ASN A 3 -5.96 5.45 -5.48
C ASN A 3 -5.38 4.20 -6.13
N LEU A 4 -5.30 3.11 -5.36
CA LEU A 4 -4.82 1.82 -5.87
C LEU A 4 -5.76 1.25 -6.94
N VAL A 5 -7.07 1.44 -6.77
CA VAL A 5 -8.08 1.04 -7.75
C VAL A 5 -8.77 2.26 -8.30
N ARG A 6 -8.70 2.43 -9.62
CA ARG A 6 -9.34 3.53 -10.36
C ARG A 6 -10.54 3.07 -11.17
N CYS A 7 -10.94 1.81 -11.02
CA CYS A 7 -11.96 1.16 -11.84
C CYS A 7 -13.27 0.93 -11.09
N ASN A 8 -13.52 1.66 -10.02
CA ASN A 8 -14.75 1.50 -9.25
C ASN A 8 -15.91 2.20 -9.97
N HIS A 9 -16.91 1.43 -10.34
CA HIS A 9 -18.08 1.92 -11.06
C HIS A 9 -19.35 1.98 -10.20
N SER A 10 -19.25 1.69 -8.90
CA SER A 10 -20.43 1.72 -8.04
C SER A 10 -20.82 3.16 -7.69
N PRO A 11 -22.03 3.62 -8.07
CA PRO A 11 -22.48 4.97 -7.74
C PRO A 11 -23.00 5.10 -6.31
N THR A 12 -23.18 3.98 -5.58
CA THR A 12 -23.86 3.94 -4.29
C THR A 12 -22.95 3.56 -3.13
N THR A 13 -21.71 3.14 -3.39
CA THR A 13 -20.78 2.72 -2.35
C THR A 13 -19.33 3.01 -2.76
N ASP A 14 -18.51 3.34 -1.77
CA ASP A 14 -17.07 3.52 -1.97
C ASP A 14 -16.33 2.17 -1.95
N LYS A 15 -17.02 1.09 -1.62
CA LYS A 15 -16.42 -0.24 -1.58
C LYS A 15 -16.23 -0.80 -2.98
N THR A 16 -15.04 -1.23 -3.28
CA THR A 16 -14.69 -1.87 -4.54
C THR A 16 -14.78 -3.39 -4.36
N SER A 17 -15.44 -4.09 -5.27
CA SER A 17 -15.54 -5.56 -5.22
C SER A 17 -14.17 -6.21 -5.46
N ASP A 18 -14.03 -7.45 -4.98
CA ASP A 18 -12.79 -8.22 -5.16
C ASP A 18 -12.48 -8.48 -6.63
N SER A 19 -13.51 -8.75 -7.45
CA SER A 19 -13.29 -8.97 -8.88
C SER A 19 -12.82 -7.68 -9.57
N MET A 20 -13.34 -6.53 -9.18
CA MET A 20 -12.90 -5.24 -9.70
C MET A 20 -11.47 -4.92 -9.28
N LYS A 21 -11.09 -5.24 -8.04
CA LYS A 21 -9.72 -5.08 -7.56
C LYS A 21 -8.75 -5.91 -8.42
N ARG A 22 -9.08 -7.18 -8.66
CA ARG A 22 -8.26 -8.06 -9.50
C ARG A 22 -8.16 -7.54 -10.92
N HIS A 23 -9.27 -7.13 -11.49
CA HIS A 23 -9.29 -6.59 -12.85
C HIS A 23 -8.41 -5.35 -12.98
N CYS A 24 -8.61 -4.37 -12.13
CA CYS A 24 -7.89 -3.10 -12.20
C CYS A 24 -6.40 -3.25 -11.88
N VAL A 25 -6.07 -3.94 -10.80
CA VAL A 25 -4.69 -4.02 -10.32
C VAL A 25 -3.88 -5.07 -11.08
N LEU A 26 -4.44 -6.25 -11.32
CA LEU A 26 -3.69 -7.37 -11.89
C LEU A 26 -3.82 -7.48 -13.40
N GLU A 27 -5.03 -7.34 -13.94
CA GLU A 27 -5.25 -7.51 -15.40
C GLU A 27 -4.89 -6.24 -16.17
N LEU A 28 -5.42 -5.09 -15.79
CA LEU A 28 -5.10 -3.82 -16.45
C LEU A 28 -3.76 -3.25 -16.00
N GLN A 29 -3.25 -3.69 -14.85
CA GLN A 29 -1.96 -3.26 -14.30
C GLN A 29 -1.86 -1.74 -14.10
N VAL A 30 -2.96 -1.11 -13.71
CA VAL A 30 -3.02 0.35 -13.57
C VAL A 30 -1.98 0.83 -12.55
N PHE A 31 -1.94 0.21 -11.38
CA PHE A 31 -1.01 0.60 -10.32
C PHE A 31 0.45 0.37 -10.72
N SER A 32 0.77 -0.82 -11.25
CA SER A 32 2.16 -1.12 -11.62
C SER A 32 2.67 -0.22 -12.75
N ARG A 33 1.80 0.16 -13.69
CA ARG A 33 2.15 1.11 -14.75
C ARG A 33 2.42 2.51 -14.19
N GLU A 34 1.61 2.98 -13.23
CA GLU A 34 1.85 4.24 -12.54
C GLU A 34 3.18 4.25 -11.82
N VAL A 35 3.49 3.18 -11.10
CA VAL A 35 4.74 3.05 -10.37
C VAL A 35 5.94 3.14 -11.33
N LYS A 36 5.85 2.50 -12.49
CA LYS A 36 6.91 2.58 -13.50
C LYS A 36 7.11 4.00 -14.04
N ILE A 37 6.04 4.75 -14.18
CA ILE A 37 6.10 6.14 -14.67
C ILE A 37 6.66 7.06 -13.59
N LEU A 38 6.17 6.94 -12.35
CA LEU A 38 6.53 7.84 -11.26
C LEU A 38 7.90 7.54 -10.65
N ARG A 39 8.37 6.30 -10.75
CA ARG A 39 9.65 5.83 -10.21
C ARG A 39 9.87 6.24 -8.74
N PRO A 40 8.95 5.91 -7.84
CA PRO A 40 9.12 6.25 -6.44
C PRO A 40 10.20 5.41 -5.80
N THR A 41 10.83 5.92 -4.74
CA THR A 41 11.72 5.14 -3.89
C THR A 41 10.97 4.47 -2.75
N HIS A 42 9.87 5.07 -2.33
CA HIS A 42 9.04 4.63 -1.22
C HIS A 42 7.57 4.67 -1.63
N ILE A 43 6.82 3.64 -1.28
CA ILE A 43 5.38 3.55 -1.53
C ILE A 43 4.70 3.26 -0.20
N VAL A 44 3.70 4.06 0.15
CA VAL A 44 2.85 3.81 1.32
C VAL A 44 1.44 3.51 0.84
N LEU A 45 0.91 2.35 1.21
CA LEU A 45 -0.45 1.95 0.92
C LEU A 45 -1.30 2.06 2.18
N TYR A 46 -2.30 2.94 2.16
CA TYR A 46 -3.22 3.16 3.29
C TYR A 46 -4.47 2.31 3.14
N THR A 47 -4.29 1.04 2.80
CA THR A 47 -5.40 0.16 2.43
C THR A 47 -5.80 -0.82 3.53
N GLY A 48 -5.01 -0.90 4.61
CA GLY A 48 -5.20 -1.99 5.56
C GLY A 48 -5.12 -3.32 4.83
N ASN A 49 -5.97 -4.27 5.22
CA ASN A 49 -6.01 -5.58 4.58
C ASN A 49 -6.95 -5.64 3.35
N SER A 50 -7.61 -4.53 3.01
CA SER A 50 -8.67 -4.53 1.98
C SER A 50 -8.19 -4.95 0.60
N TYR A 51 -6.94 -4.67 0.26
CA TYR A 51 -6.36 -4.99 -1.06
C TYR A 51 -5.31 -6.09 -1.00
N ASP A 52 -5.20 -6.81 0.11
CA ASP A 52 -4.26 -7.93 0.23
C ASP A 52 -4.61 -9.07 -0.72
N ILE A 53 -5.87 -9.14 -1.16
CA ILE A 53 -6.32 -10.13 -2.13
C ILE A 53 -5.61 -10.01 -3.49
N VAL A 54 -5.07 -8.82 -3.80
CA VAL A 54 -4.33 -8.59 -5.04
C VAL A 54 -2.83 -8.39 -4.79
N LYS A 55 -2.34 -8.70 -3.59
CA LYS A 55 -0.93 -8.67 -3.26
C LYS A 55 -0.14 -9.65 -4.13
N PRO A 56 0.98 -9.28 -4.73
CA PRO A 56 1.79 -8.08 -4.50
C PRO A 56 1.46 -6.87 -5.42
N TRP A 57 0.22 -6.63 -5.69
CA TRP A 57 -0.29 -5.47 -6.43
C TRP A 57 0.28 -5.30 -7.84
N GLY A 58 0.65 -6.42 -8.48
CA GLY A 58 1.22 -6.41 -9.81
C GLY A 58 2.71 -6.03 -9.86
N LEU A 59 3.38 -5.93 -8.73
CA LEU A 59 4.80 -5.58 -8.66
C LEU A 59 5.67 -6.84 -8.66
N GLU A 60 6.83 -6.75 -9.29
CA GLU A 60 7.80 -7.85 -9.37
C GLU A 60 8.80 -7.80 -8.20
N GLY A 61 9.43 -8.93 -7.92
CA GLY A 61 10.47 -9.02 -6.89
C GLY A 61 9.99 -8.69 -5.50
N PHE A 62 8.71 -8.92 -5.23
CA PHE A 62 8.11 -8.61 -3.93
C PHE A 62 8.68 -9.52 -2.83
N THR A 63 9.18 -8.89 -1.76
CA THR A 63 9.74 -9.60 -0.61
C THR A 63 9.17 -8.97 0.66
N GLU A 64 8.44 -9.76 1.45
CA GLU A 64 7.96 -9.33 2.75
C GLU A 64 9.12 -9.33 3.74
N ILE A 65 9.28 -8.21 4.47
CA ILE A 65 10.31 -8.06 5.50
C ILE A 65 9.70 -8.27 6.88
N ARG A 66 8.53 -7.69 7.11
CA ARG A 66 7.87 -7.71 8.42
C ARG A 66 6.37 -7.59 8.24
N THR A 67 5.62 -8.47 8.88
CA THR A 67 4.15 -8.42 8.88
C THR A 67 3.68 -8.60 10.32
N GLU A 68 2.94 -7.62 10.84
CA GLU A 68 2.42 -7.67 12.20
C GLU A 68 1.24 -6.73 12.37
N THR A 69 0.64 -6.76 13.55
CA THR A 69 -0.36 -5.79 13.98
C THR A 69 0.31 -4.89 15.01
N VAL A 70 0.24 -3.58 14.80
CA VAL A 70 0.90 -2.60 15.65
C VAL A 70 -0.11 -1.69 16.34
N PRO A 71 0.18 -1.26 17.59
CA PRO A 71 -0.68 -0.29 18.27
C PRO A 71 -0.46 1.11 17.71
N VAL A 72 -1.57 1.85 17.55
CA VAL A 72 -1.55 3.26 17.15
C VAL A 72 -2.52 4.01 18.06
N GLY A 73 -2.00 4.68 19.08
CA GLY A 73 -2.85 5.26 20.11
C GLY A 73 -3.65 4.19 20.84
N LYS A 74 -4.97 4.30 20.83
CA LYS A 74 -5.88 3.33 21.46
C LYS A 74 -6.34 2.21 20.52
N ARG A 75 -5.85 2.21 19.27
CA ARG A 75 -6.26 1.24 18.25
C ARG A 75 -5.08 0.41 17.80
N VAL A 76 -5.37 -0.62 17.03
CA VAL A 76 -4.35 -1.44 16.38
C VAL A 76 -4.56 -1.36 14.88
N MET A 77 -3.51 -1.56 14.11
CA MET A 77 -3.61 -1.60 12.66
C MET A 77 -2.67 -2.65 12.07
N PRO A 78 -3.00 -3.18 10.89
CA PRO A 78 -2.09 -4.05 10.16
C PRO A 78 -0.87 -3.25 9.68
N TRP A 79 0.29 -3.89 9.70
CA TRP A 79 1.57 -3.30 9.31
C TRP A 79 2.35 -4.29 8.49
N LEU A 80 2.70 -3.92 7.28
CA LEU A 80 3.51 -4.76 6.41
C LEU A 80 4.60 -3.91 5.78
N GLU A 81 5.86 -4.33 6.01
CA GLU A 81 7.03 -3.75 5.37
C GLU A 81 7.54 -4.72 4.31
N ALA A 82 7.80 -4.23 3.13
CA ALA A 82 8.24 -5.06 2.02
C ALA A 82 9.14 -4.26 1.07
N THR A 83 9.75 -4.97 0.14
CA THR A 83 10.44 -4.38 -1.00
C THR A 83 9.91 -4.99 -2.28
N ALA A 84 10.01 -4.24 -3.37
CA ALA A 84 9.72 -4.73 -4.71
C ALA A 84 10.79 -4.22 -5.67
N VAL A 85 10.79 -4.70 -6.89
CA VAL A 85 11.72 -4.26 -7.92
C VAL A 85 10.95 -3.65 -9.07
N VAL A 86 11.33 -2.42 -9.44
CA VAL A 86 10.72 -1.69 -10.57
C VAL A 86 11.87 -1.23 -11.47
N ASP A 87 11.87 -1.75 -12.70
CA ASP A 87 12.92 -1.46 -13.69
C ASP A 87 14.34 -1.68 -13.14
N GLY A 88 14.52 -2.75 -12.38
CA GLY A 88 15.81 -3.14 -11.80
C GLY A 88 16.19 -2.43 -10.51
N GLU A 89 15.37 -1.52 -10.03
CA GLU A 89 15.64 -0.78 -8.79
C GLU A 89 14.71 -1.21 -7.66
N ALA A 90 15.27 -1.30 -6.45
CA ALA A 90 14.51 -1.65 -5.27
C ALA A 90 13.61 -0.47 -4.84
N VAL A 91 12.38 -0.81 -4.49
CA VAL A 91 11.39 0.14 -3.98
C VAL A 91 10.95 -0.33 -2.60
N HIS A 92 10.96 0.55 -1.62
CA HIS A 92 10.50 0.26 -0.27
C HIS A 92 8.99 0.44 -0.20
N MET A 93 8.30 -0.53 0.41
CA MET A 93 6.84 -0.52 0.51
C MET A 93 6.39 -0.66 1.97
N LEU A 94 5.36 0.10 2.32
CA LEU A 94 4.70 0.02 3.60
C LEU A 94 3.19 -0.05 3.37
N ARG A 95 2.54 -1.10 3.86
CA ARG A 95 1.09 -1.21 3.85
C ARG A 95 0.57 -1.09 5.27
N VAL A 96 -0.25 -0.08 5.49
CA VAL A 96 -0.80 0.26 6.81
C VAL A 96 -2.29 0.52 6.70
N GLY A 97 -2.95 0.71 7.84
CA GLY A 97 -4.34 1.11 7.86
C GLY A 97 -4.53 2.54 7.40
N HIS A 98 -5.77 2.89 7.10
CA HIS A 98 -6.13 4.26 6.76
C HIS A 98 -5.88 5.17 7.98
N PRO A 99 -5.36 6.39 7.80
CA PRO A 99 -5.07 7.29 8.94
C PRO A 99 -6.29 7.76 9.69
N GLU A 100 -7.47 7.73 9.07
CA GLU A 100 -8.71 8.14 9.70
C GLU A 100 -9.02 7.31 10.95
N GLY A 101 -9.40 7.99 12.04
CA GLY A 101 -9.74 7.33 13.29
C GLY A 101 -8.56 6.85 14.12
N LYS A 102 -7.32 7.11 13.69
CA LYS A 102 -6.10 6.78 14.43
C LYS A 102 -5.48 8.03 15.03
N GLY A 103 -4.73 7.87 16.11
CA GLY A 103 -3.98 8.97 16.70
C GLY A 103 -3.03 9.57 15.67
N LYS A 104 -3.31 10.79 15.21
CA LYS A 104 -2.58 11.41 14.10
C LYS A 104 -1.08 11.51 14.36
N ALA A 105 -0.69 11.97 15.55
CA ALA A 105 0.73 12.13 15.88
C ALA A 105 1.45 10.78 15.91
N ALA A 106 0.86 9.75 16.53
CA ALA A 106 1.45 8.43 16.59
C ALA A 106 1.57 7.80 15.21
N PHE A 107 0.53 7.93 14.37
CA PHE A 107 0.53 7.41 13.02
C PHE A 107 1.64 8.04 12.15
N VAL A 108 1.71 9.37 12.16
CA VAL A 108 2.72 10.11 11.39
C VAL A 108 4.13 9.74 11.86
N GLU A 109 4.35 9.61 13.17
CA GLU A 109 5.65 9.24 13.72
C GLU A 109 6.09 7.86 13.25
N MET A 110 5.20 6.89 13.27
CA MET A 110 5.51 5.52 12.84
C MET A 110 5.91 5.46 11.35
N VAL A 111 5.15 6.13 10.50
CA VAL A 111 5.46 6.18 9.07
C VAL A 111 6.77 6.93 8.82
N THR A 112 6.97 8.04 9.51
CA THR A 112 8.19 8.84 9.40
C THR A 112 9.43 8.04 9.80
N GLN A 113 9.35 7.28 10.88
CA GLN A 113 10.45 6.42 11.32
C GLN A 113 10.76 5.34 10.29
N TRP A 114 9.75 4.75 9.68
CA TRP A 114 9.96 3.78 8.62
C TRP A 114 10.69 4.40 7.43
N VAL A 115 10.27 5.59 6.99
CA VAL A 115 10.96 6.30 5.91
C VAL A 115 12.43 6.56 6.27
N ARG A 116 12.69 7.05 7.47
CA ARG A 116 14.07 7.34 7.93
C ARG A 116 14.95 6.09 7.97
N ARG A 117 14.40 4.95 8.40
CA ARG A 117 15.15 3.68 8.45
C ARG A 117 15.50 3.13 7.07
N THR A 118 14.71 3.47 6.05
CA THR A 118 14.84 2.91 4.71
C THR A 118 15.50 3.87 3.71
N VAL A 119 15.77 5.10 4.10
CA VAL A 119 16.57 6.04 3.29
C VAL A 119 18.05 5.62 3.39
N PRO A 120 18.75 5.45 2.25
CA PRO A 120 20.16 5.09 2.25
C PRO A 120 21.05 6.20 2.80
#